data_f71553e3cb716bc7381872c637ad73ed
#
_entry.id   f71553e3cb716bc7381872c637ad73ed
#
_cell.length_a   1.000
_cell.length_b   1.000
_cell.length_c   1.000
_cell.angle_alpha   90.00
_cell.angle_beta   90.00
_cell.angle_gamma   90.00
#
_symmetry.space_group_name_H-M   'P 1'
#
loop_
_entity.id
_entity.type
_entity.pdbx_description
1 polymer ?
#
loop_
_entity_poly.entity_id
_entity_poly.type
_entity_poly.pdbx_seq_one_letter_code
_entity_poly.pdbx_strand_id
1 'polypeptide(L)' 'MTLIEAAEAILGKARGSYLSARAITDQALKDGLIKPKSVKPWVHLHSAIRVRNQQLVKAGKKEQFSLADGKWTLN' A
#
# COMPACT_ATOMS: atom_id res chain seq x y z
N MET A 1 9.60 -6.06 7.13
CA MET A 1 8.78 -6.06 5.88
C MET A 1 9.02 -4.81 5.07
N THR A 2 8.89 -4.91 3.75
CA THR A 2 8.87 -3.72 2.90
C THR A 2 7.50 -3.04 3.01
N LEU A 3 7.41 -1.80 2.53
CA LEU A 3 6.13 -1.08 2.50
C LEU A 3 5.09 -1.81 1.65
N ILE A 4 5.51 -2.39 0.53
CA ILE A 4 4.62 -3.16 -0.35
C ILE A 4 4.11 -4.40 0.35
N GLU A 5 4.96 -5.14 1.04
CA GLU A 5 4.55 -6.33 1.79
C GLU A 5 3.57 -5.98 2.90
N ALA A 6 3.81 -4.87 3.60
CA ALA A 6 2.89 -4.38 4.63
C ALA A 6 1.54 -4.02 4.03
N ALA A 7 1.52 -3.32 2.89
CA ALA A 7 0.28 -2.97 2.20
C ALA A 7 -0.49 -4.22 1.75
N GLU A 8 0.22 -5.21 1.21
CA GLU A 8 -0.39 -6.48 0.81
C GLU A 8 -1.03 -7.19 2.01
N ALA A 9 -0.34 -7.22 3.15
CA ALA A 9 -0.86 -7.87 4.36
C ALA A 9 -2.11 -7.16 4.89
N ILE A 10 -2.09 -5.82 4.96
CA ILE A 10 -3.20 -5.04 5.48
C ILE A 10 -4.41 -5.12 4.55
N LEU A 11 -4.22 -4.88 3.25
CA LEU A 11 -5.29 -4.91 2.27
C LEU A 11 -5.81 -6.32 2.03
N GLY A 12 -4.95 -7.33 2.17
CA GLY A 12 -5.36 -8.73 2.07
C GLY A 12 -6.36 -9.14 3.15
N LYS A 13 -6.19 -8.61 4.37
CA LYS A 13 -7.13 -8.85 5.47
C LYS A 13 -8.45 -8.11 5.29
N ALA A 14 -8.41 -6.96 4.60
CA ALA A 14 -9.57 -6.11 4.36
C ALA A 14 -9.99 -6.19 2.88
N ARG A 15 -9.90 -7.36 2.28
CA ARG A 15 -10.16 -7.54 0.86
C ARG A 15 -11.56 -7.09 0.50
N GLY A 16 -11.67 -6.30 -0.57
CA GLY A 16 -12.93 -5.69 -0.97
C GLY A 16 -13.17 -4.32 -0.36
N SER A 17 -12.33 -3.89 0.59
CA SER A 17 -12.40 -2.57 1.19
C SER A 17 -11.30 -1.66 0.62
N TYR A 18 -11.57 -0.36 0.62
CA TYR A 18 -10.60 0.65 0.20
C TYR A 18 -10.07 1.38 1.42
N LEU A 19 -8.75 1.48 1.53
CA LEU A 19 -8.08 2.17 2.63
C LEU A 19 -7.14 3.24 2.07
N SER A 20 -7.10 4.41 2.71
CA SER A 20 -6.15 5.44 2.35
C SER A 20 -4.73 4.99 2.69
N ALA A 21 -3.73 5.57 2.03
CA ALA A 21 -2.33 5.28 2.34
C ALA A 21 -2.03 5.53 3.82
N ARG A 22 -2.62 6.57 4.39
CA ARG A 22 -2.46 6.89 5.81
C ARG A 22 -3.05 5.80 6.69
N ALA A 23 -4.25 5.31 6.37
CA ALA A 23 -4.90 4.24 7.13
C ALA A 23 -4.09 2.94 7.05
N ILE A 24 -3.58 2.59 5.88
CA ILE A 24 -2.72 1.42 5.70
C ILE A 24 -1.46 1.56 6.55
N THR A 25 -0.82 2.72 6.49
CA THR A 25 0.41 3.00 7.24
C THR A 25 0.17 2.93 8.74
N ASP A 26 -0.89 3.57 9.23
CA ASP A 26 -1.23 3.56 10.65
C ASP A 26 -1.46 2.14 11.15
N GLN A 27 -2.16 1.32 10.38
CA GLN A 27 -2.39 -0.08 10.74
C GLN A 27 -1.08 -0.89 10.71
N ALA A 28 -0.24 -0.66 9.71
CA ALA A 28 1.05 -1.34 9.62
C ALA A 28 1.97 -1.00 10.79
N LEU A 29 1.98 0.26 11.22
CA LEU A 29 2.74 0.69 12.39
C LEU A 29 2.19 0.07 13.67
N LYS A 30 0.86 0.05 13.82
CA LYS A 30 0.19 -0.55 14.96
C LYS A 30 0.49 -2.04 15.07
N ASP A 31 0.51 -2.74 13.93
CA ASP A 31 0.77 -4.18 13.89
C ASP A 31 2.26 -4.51 13.94
N GLY A 32 3.13 -3.52 13.97
CA GLY A 32 4.57 -3.72 14.02
C GLY A 32 5.18 -4.22 12.71
N LEU A 33 4.47 -4.08 11.59
CA LEU A 33 4.95 -4.56 10.29
C LEU A 33 6.02 -3.66 9.68
N ILE A 34 5.97 -2.37 10.00
CA ILE A 34 6.96 -1.39 9.54
C ILE A 34 7.38 -0.52 10.71
N LYS A 35 8.54 0.13 10.57
CA LYS A 35 9.04 1.12 11.54
C LYS A 35 8.94 2.50 10.95
N PRO A 36 8.54 3.52 11.73
CA PRO A 36 8.48 4.90 11.24
C PRO A 36 9.89 5.40 10.93
N LYS A 37 10.12 5.79 9.68
CA LYS A 37 11.41 6.34 9.23
C LYS A 37 11.32 7.82 8.88
N SER A 38 10.12 8.38 8.89
CA SER A 38 9.89 9.79 8.58
C SER A 38 8.65 10.28 9.31
N VAL A 39 8.45 11.60 9.28
CA VAL A 39 7.28 12.25 9.89
C VAL A 39 6.00 11.89 9.13
N LYS A 40 6.12 11.59 7.83
CA LYS A 40 4.97 11.29 6.97
C LYS A 40 5.19 9.96 6.23
N PRO A 41 5.16 8.81 6.94
CA PRO A 41 5.44 7.51 6.32
C PRO A 41 4.42 7.12 5.25
N TRP A 42 3.18 7.63 5.32
CA TRP A 42 2.16 7.35 4.31
C TRP A 42 2.51 7.89 2.93
N VAL A 43 3.32 8.95 2.84
CA VAL A 43 3.80 9.48 1.55
C VAL A 43 4.70 8.46 0.86
N HIS A 44 5.59 7.83 1.61
CA HIS A 44 6.47 6.78 1.09
C HIS A 44 5.67 5.55 0.68
N LEU A 45 4.67 5.17 1.46
CA LEU A 45 3.80 4.05 1.13
C LEU A 45 3.05 4.29 -0.18
N HIS A 46 2.46 5.46 -0.34
CA HIS A 46 1.75 5.84 -1.56
C HIS A 46 2.67 5.77 -2.79
N SER A 47 3.87 6.34 -2.67
CA SER A 47 4.86 6.29 -3.76
C SER A 47 5.29 4.86 -4.08
N ALA A 48 5.51 4.03 -3.07
CA ALA A 48 5.90 2.64 -3.26
C ALA A 48 4.82 1.85 -4.01
N ILE A 49 3.55 2.05 -3.67
CA ILE A 49 2.42 1.41 -4.37
C ILE A 49 2.37 1.85 -5.83
N ARG A 50 2.53 3.13 -6.11
CA ARG A 50 2.52 3.65 -7.48
C ARG A 50 3.67 3.07 -8.31
N VAL A 51 4.87 3.03 -7.76
CA VAL A 51 6.03 2.44 -8.43
C VAL A 51 5.80 0.96 -8.72
N ARG A 52 5.25 0.22 -7.77
CA ARG A 52 4.95 -1.20 -7.96
C ARG A 52 3.98 -1.41 -9.12
N ASN A 53 2.90 -0.62 -9.17
CA ASN A 53 1.95 -0.70 -10.27
C ASN A 53 2.60 -0.39 -11.62
N GLN A 54 3.45 0.63 -11.69
CA GLN A 54 4.15 0.99 -12.93
C GLN A 54 5.08 -0.13 -13.38
N GLN A 55 5.78 -0.77 -12.47
CA GLN A 55 6.67 -1.89 -12.78
C GLN A 55 5.90 -3.07 -13.37
N LEU A 56 4.73 -3.37 -12.80
CA LEU A 56 3.88 -4.45 -13.28
C LEU A 56 3.33 -4.17 -14.68
N VAL A 57 2.86 -2.95 -14.92
CA VAL A 57 2.35 -2.54 -16.24
C VAL A 57 3.45 -2.61 -17.30
N LYS A 58 4.66 -2.15 -16.98
CA LYS A 58 5.81 -2.25 -17.89
C LYS A 58 6.18 -3.68 -18.22
N ALA A 59 5.94 -4.61 -17.28
CA ALA A 59 6.21 -6.03 -17.49
C ALA A 59 5.05 -6.76 -18.19
N GLY A 60 4.03 -6.02 -18.66
CA GLY A 60 2.86 -6.61 -19.31
C GLY A 60 1.88 -7.25 -18.36
N LYS A 61 1.97 -6.93 -17.08
CA LYS A 61 1.08 -7.48 -16.04
C LYS A 61 0.07 -6.43 -15.60
N LYS A 62 -1.00 -6.89 -14.95
CA LYS A 62 -2.02 -5.99 -14.40
C LYS A 62 -1.51 -5.32 -13.12
N GLU A 63 -2.02 -4.14 -12.83
CA GLU A 63 -1.73 -3.45 -11.59
C GLU A 63 -2.17 -4.29 -10.39
N GLN A 64 -1.36 -4.30 -9.33
CA GLN A 64 -1.64 -5.04 -8.11
C GLN A 64 -2.62 -4.30 -7.20
N PHE A 65 -2.58 -2.97 -7.22
CA PHE A 65 -3.42 -2.11 -6.38
C PHE A 65 -4.26 -1.20 -7.25
N SER A 66 -5.50 -0.96 -6.83
CA SER A 66 -6.40 0.00 -7.49
C SER A 66 -6.62 1.21 -6.59
N LEU A 67 -6.69 2.39 -7.19
CA LEU A 67 -6.92 3.65 -6.48
C LEU A 67 -8.30 4.21 -6.86
N ALA A 68 -9.10 4.55 -5.87
CA ALA A 68 -10.38 5.22 -6.06
C ALA A 68 -10.62 6.17 -4.88
N ASP A 69 -10.94 7.42 -5.19
CA ASP A 69 -11.21 8.47 -4.18
C ASP A 69 -10.10 8.60 -3.13
N GLY A 70 -8.85 8.49 -3.56
CA GLY A 70 -7.70 8.60 -2.68
C GLY A 70 -7.47 7.39 -1.79
N LYS A 71 -8.16 6.28 -2.03
CA LYS A 71 -8.04 5.05 -1.25
C LYS A 71 -7.61 3.88 -2.12
N TRP A 72 -6.85 2.98 -1.54
CA TRP A 72 -6.28 1.81 -2.23
C TRP A 72 -7.02 0.55 -1.86
N THR A 73 -7.06 -0.39 -2.80
CA THR A 73 -7.51 -1.76 -2.56
C THR A 73 -6.59 -2.72 -3.30
N LEU A 74 -6.53 -3.95 -2.82
CA LEU A 74 -5.76 -5.01 -3.46
C LEU A 74 -6.63 -5.68 -4.54
N ASN A 75 -6.08 -5.77 -5.74
CA ASN A 75 -6.74 -6.44 -6.86
C ASN A 75 -6.66 -7.96 -6.77
#